data_2bd6cddfe9090a04b0246011b88fe620
#
_entry.id   2bd6cddfe9090a04b0246011b88fe620
#
_cell.length_a   1.000
_cell.length_b   1.000
_cell.length_c   1.000
_cell.angle_alpha   90.00
_cell.angle_beta   90.00
_cell.angle_gamma   90.00
#
_symmetry.space_group_name_H-M   'P 1'
#
loop_
_entity.id
_entity.type
_entity.pdbx_description
1 polymer ?
#
loop_
_entity_poly.entity_id
_entity_poly.type
_entity_poly.pdbx_seq_one_letter_code
_entity_poly.pdbx_strand_id
1 'polypeptide(L)'
;TNGCIKRNGVMIRLATVEDLSEIYMMLNVMHSETIEGTSPIDSEKLTSAINNALHKGVVIVFDINGKIAGSIAGMETSDWWSSEKYLADMWFFVYKEHRRSNIAAKLIKSFMRVAKEAQFKIKLGHVYSGDGERKDKFYERLGLSKVGSLYTEA
;
A
#
# COMPACT_ATOMS: atom_id res chain seq x y z
N THR A 1 12.16 -14.06 12.48
CA THR A 1 12.78 -12.89 13.08
C THR A 1 13.73 -12.16 12.12
N ASN A 2 13.30 -11.29 11.29
CA ASN A 2 13.51 -9.90 11.56
C ASN A 2 14.83 -9.29 11.18
N GLY A 3 15.20 -9.38 9.94
CA GLY A 3 16.24 -8.54 9.38
C GLY A 3 15.79 -7.07 9.23
N CYS A 4 15.41 -6.41 10.30
CA CYS A 4 15.27 -4.96 10.31
C CYS A 4 16.65 -4.32 10.44
N ILE A 5 17.30 -4.05 9.32
CA ILE A 5 18.57 -3.34 9.34
C ILE A 5 18.28 -1.85 9.53
N LYS A 6 18.44 -1.37 10.75
CA LYS A 6 18.51 0.07 11.02
C LYS A 6 19.79 0.62 10.40
N ARG A 7 19.66 1.30 9.27
CA ARG A 7 20.75 2.14 8.75
C ARG A 7 20.29 3.59 8.87
N ASN A 8 20.99 4.38 9.68
CA ASN A 8 20.76 5.84 9.84
C ASN A 8 19.32 6.20 10.28
N GLY A 9 18.68 5.38 11.14
CA GLY A 9 17.32 5.64 11.59
C GLY A 9 16.22 5.34 10.58
N VAL A 10 16.55 4.74 9.45
CA VAL A 10 15.60 4.35 8.39
C VAL A 10 15.37 2.84 8.45
N MET A 11 14.12 2.41 8.40
CA MET A 11 13.76 1.01 8.50
C MET A 11 12.50 0.70 7.69
N ILE A 12 12.59 -0.32 6.81
CA ILE A 12 11.40 -0.96 6.23
C ILE A 12 11.04 -2.14 7.10
N ARG A 13 9.82 -2.19 7.59
CA ARG A 13 9.39 -3.22 8.53
C ARG A 13 7.91 -3.54 8.37
N LEU A 14 7.51 -4.70 8.89
CA LEU A 14 6.10 -5.00 9.07
C LEU A 14 5.52 -4.08 10.15
N ALA A 15 4.31 -3.60 9.91
CA ALA A 15 3.59 -2.82 10.91
C ALA A 15 3.07 -3.71 12.03
N THR A 16 2.88 -3.13 13.20
CA THR A 16 2.27 -3.76 14.36
C THR A 16 1.02 -3.00 14.78
N VAL A 17 0.26 -3.53 15.73
CA VAL A 17 -0.93 -2.86 16.25
C VAL A 17 -0.64 -1.48 16.84
N GLU A 18 0.59 -1.24 17.27
CA GLU A 18 1.04 0.07 17.78
C GLU A 18 1.09 1.12 16.68
N ASP A 19 1.17 0.72 15.42
CA ASP A 19 1.20 1.62 14.27
C ASP A 19 -0.21 2.05 13.81
N LEU A 20 -1.27 1.48 14.37
CA LEU A 20 -2.65 1.69 13.90
C LEU A 20 -3.02 3.16 13.84
N SER A 21 -2.75 3.92 14.90
CA SER A 21 -3.10 5.35 14.98
C SER A 21 -2.38 6.17 13.90
N GLU A 22 -1.10 5.91 13.69
CA GLU A 22 -0.32 6.64 12.70
C GLU A 22 -0.72 6.27 11.26
N ILE A 23 -1.03 4.99 11.02
CA ILE A 23 -1.57 4.53 9.74
C ILE A 23 -2.95 5.17 9.48
N TYR A 24 -3.81 5.22 10.49
CA TYR A 24 -5.12 5.88 10.38
C TYR A 24 -4.96 7.34 9.94
N MET A 25 -4.07 8.09 10.59
CA MET A 25 -3.78 9.47 10.21
C MET A 25 -3.23 9.59 8.79
N MET A 26 -2.32 8.71 8.42
CA MET A 26 -1.74 8.66 7.07
C MET A 26 -2.83 8.43 6.02
N LEU A 27 -3.75 7.51 6.25
CA LEU A 27 -4.84 7.21 5.31
C LEU A 27 -5.86 8.35 5.20
N ASN A 28 -6.07 9.13 6.27
CA ASN A 28 -6.83 10.38 6.19
C ASN A 28 -6.14 11.41 5.29
N VAL A 29 -4.82 11.54 5.38
CA VAL A 29 -4.06 12.42 4.48
C VAL A 29 -4.17 11.92 3.04
N MET A 30 -3.99 10.64 2.82
CA MET A 30 -4.16 10.02 1.49
C MET A 30 -5.55 10.33 0.91
N HIS A 31 -6.60 10.14 1.69
CA HIS A 31 -7.97 10.43 1.26
C HIS A 31 -8.16 11.91 0.90
N SER A 32 -7.55 12.83 1.67
CA SER A 32 -7.63 14.27 1.39
C SER A 32 -6.97 14.67 0.06
N GLU A 33 -6.07 13.84 -0.46
CA GLU A 33 -5.38 14.06 -1.74
C GLU A 33 -6.05 13.33 -2.90
N THR A 34 -7.13 12.60 -2.68
CA THR A 34 -7.83 11.87 -3.74
C THR A 34 -8.61 12.81 -4.65
N ILE A 35 -8.96 12.30 -5.84
CA ILE A 35 -9.78 13.03 -6.81
C ILE A 35 -11.16 13.29 -6.21
N GLU A 36 -11.73 14.44 -6.54
CA GLU A 36 -13.09 14.82 -6.18
C GLU A 36 -14.10 13.72 -6.53
N GLY A 37 -15.06 13.48 -5.64
CA GLY A 37 -16.10 12.47 -5.82
C GLY A 37 -15.86 11.14 -5.12
N THR A 38 -14.76 11.00 -4.35
CA THR A 38 -14.56 9.81 -3.52
C THR A 38 -15.50 9.83 -2.32
N SER A 39 -15.88 8.63 -1.87
CA SER A 39 -16.74 8.45 -0.70
C SER A 39 -16.07 8.99 0.57
N PRO A 40 -16.84 9.58 1.50
CA PRO A 40 -16.29 10.07 2.76
C PRO A 40 -15.80 8.91 3.64
N ILE A 41 -14.83 9.20 4.50
CA ILE A 41 -14.31 8.22 5.45
C ILE A 41 -15.35 7.94 6.54
N ASP A 42 -15.61 6.65 6.75
CA ASP A 42 -16.27 6.13 7.94
C ASP A 42 -15.15 5.67 8.90
N SER A 43 -15.02 6.34 10.02
CA SER A 43 -13.92 6.12 10.96
C SER A 43 -13.89 4.71 11.54
N GLU A 44 -15.04 4.14 11.88
CA GLU A 44 -15.12 2.78 12.43
C GLU A 44 -14.71 1.75 11.37
N LYS A 45 -15.22 1.93 10.16
CA LYS A 45 -14.90 1.04 9.03
C LYS A 45 -13.41 1.10 8.68
N LEU A 46 -12.83 2.29 8.64
CA LEU A 46 -11.40 2.46 8.36
C LEU A 46 -10.55 1.81 9.44
N THR A 47 -10.86 2.04 10.71
CA THR A 47 -10.14 1.43 11.84
C THR A 47 -10.21 -0.10 11.76
N SER A 48 -11.40 -0.65 11.49
CA SER A 48 -11.57 -2.10 11.33
C SER A 48 -10.78 -2.65 10.15
N ALA A 49 -10.75 -1.93 9.03
CA ALA A 49 -9.98 -2.34 7.85
C ALA A 49 -8.47 -2.38 8.14
N ILE A 50 -7.95 -1.36 8.83
CA ILE A 50 -6.54 -1.32 9.23
C ILE A 50 -6.23 -2.49 10.17
N ASN A 51 -7.06 -2.68 11.18
CA ASN A 51 -6.87 -3.75 12.16
C ASN A 51 -6.90 -5.13 11.50
N ASN A 52 -7.83 -5.34 10.58
CA ASN A 52 -7.92 -6.59 9.82
C ASN A 52 -6.67 -6.82 8.95
N ALA A 53 -6.17 -5.78 8.29
CA ALA A 53 -4.94 -5.87 7.50
C ALA A 53 -3.73 -6.21 8.38
N LEU A 54 -3.62 -5.62 9.56
CA LEU A 54 -2.54 -5.90 10.51
C LEU A 54 -2.54 -7.35 10.99
N HIS A 55 -3.72 -7.96 11.16
CA HIS A 55 -3.85 -9.32 11.68
C HIS A 55 -3.87 -10.41 10.59
N LYS A 56 -4.46 -10.14 9.45
CA LYS A 56 -4.71 -11.14 8.39
C LYS A 56 -4.02 -10.86 7.07
N GLY A 57 -3.58 -9.63 6.87
CA GLY A 57 -2.92 -9.21 5.65
C GLY A 57 -1.43 -8.97 5.83
N VAL A 58 -0.87 -8.19 4.92
CA VAL A 58 0.51 -7.73 4.94
C VAL A 58 0.49 -6.21 5.00
N VAL A 59 1.09 -5.62 6.02
CA VAL A 59 1.24 -4.17 6.14
C VAL A 59 2.72 -3.86 6.33
N ILE A 60 3.28 -3.15 5.38
CA ILE A 60 4.69 -2.74 5.38
C ILE A 60 4.74 -1.23 5.54
N VAL A 61 5.58 -0.75 6.43
CA VAL A 61 5.80 0.67 6.67
C VAL A 61 7.27 1.04 6.43
N PHE A 62 7.46 2.24 5.94
CA PHE A 62 8.78 2.86 5.83
C PHE A 62 8.93 3.83 6.99
N ASP A 63 9.76 3.46 7.94
CA ASP A 63 9.95 4.17 9.21
C ASP A 63 11.24 5.00 9.13
N ILE A 64 11.10 6.30 9.38
CA ILE A 64 12.23 7.22 9.50
C ILE A 64 12.23 7.79 10.91
N ASN A 65 13.18 7.37 11.74
CA ASN A 65 13.33 7.82 13.12
C ASN A 65 12.04 7.70 13.95
N GLY A 66 11.32 6.61 13.79
CA GLY A 66 10.09 6.34 14.53
C GLY A 66 8.83 6.95 13.91
N LYS A 67 8.92 7.59 12.74
CA LYS A 67 7.78 8.14 12.00
C LYS A 67 7.56 7.42 10.69
N ILE A 68 6.32 7.12 10.37
CA ILE A 68 5.96 6.48 9.10
C ILE A 68 6.02 7.52 7.98
N ALA A 69 6.88 7.28 7.00
CA ALA A 69 7.00 8.11 5.80
C ALA A 69 6.10 7.61 4.66
N GLY A 70 5.75 6.34 4.68
CA GLY A 70 4.89 5.70 3.70
C GLY A 70 4.56 4.28 4.10
N SER A 71 3.59 3.69 3.40
CA SER A 71 3.13 2.33 3.67
C SER A 71 2.48 1.71 2.45
N ILE A 72 2.59 0.40 2.36
CA ILE A 72 1.83 -0.44 1.45
C ILE A 72 1.20 -1.58 2.23
N ALA A 73 -0.05 -1.89 1.91
CA ALA A 73 -0.75 -3.00 2.54
C ALA A 73 -1.50 -3.82 1.51
N GLY A 74 -1.62 -5.10 1.77
CA GLY A 74 -2.38 -6.00 0.92
C GLY A 74 -3.08 -7.10 1.68
N MET A 75 -4.08 -7.66 1.02
CA MET A 75 -4.87 -8.79 1.50
C MET A 75 -4.91 -9.88 0.45
N GLU A 76 -5.01 -11.12 0.92
CA GLU A 76 -5.25 -12.26 0.05
C GLU A 76 -6.61 -12.14 -0.61
N THR A 77 -6.64 -12.35 -1.93
CA THR A 77 -7.86 -12.38 -2.72
C THR A 77 -7.74 -13.38 -3.86
N SER A 78 -8.85 -13.67 -4.51
CA SER A 78 -8.88 -14.48 -5.73
C SER A 78 -9.95 -13.94 -6.66
N ASP A 79 -9.82 -14.22 -7.95
CA ASP A 79 -10.89 -13.94 -8.89
C ASP A 79 -12.10 -14.86 -8.57
N TRP A 80 -13.31 -14.35 -8.78
CA TRP A 80 -14.53 -15.10 -8.41
C TRP A 80 -14.68 -16.43 -9.12
N TRP A 81 -13.95 -16.65 -10.23
CA TRP A 81 -13.99 -17.88 -11.03
C TRP A 81 -12.76 -18.79 -10.83
N SER A 82 -11.81 -18.41 -9.98
CA SER A 82 -10.54 -19.11 -9.86
C SER A 82 -10.13 -19.33 -8.41
N SER A 83 -9.45 -20.41 -8.14
CA SER A 83 -8.83 -20.68 -6.85
C SER A 83 -7.41 -20.11 -6.75
N GLU A 84 -6.88 -19.51 -7.82
CA GLU A 84 -5.58 -18.88 -7.78
C GLU A 84 -5.60 -17.65 -6.87
N LYS A 85 -4.62 -17.57 -6.00
CA LYS A 85 -4.57 -16.53 -4.98
C LYS A 85 -3.63 -15.39 -5.36
N TYR A 86 -4.04 -14.19 -5.02
CA TYR A 86 -3.28 -12.97 -5.22
C TYR A 86 -3.13 -12.23 -3.90
N LEU A 87 -2.04 -11.48 -3.77
CA LEU A 87 -1.93 -10.43 -2.78
C LEU A 87 -2.30 -9.11 -3.48
N ALA A 88 -3.44 -8.54 -3.12
CA ALA A 88 -3.94 -7.31 -3.71
C ALA A 88 -3.75 -6.14 -2.75
N ASP A 89 -3.35 -4.98 -3.26
CA ASP A 89 -3.14 -3.82 -2.41
C ASP A 89 -4.46 -3.28 -1.83
N MET A 90 -4.38 -2.83 -0.58
CA MET A 90 -5.44 -2.05 0.08
C MET A 90 -5.10 -0.58 0.02
N TRP A 91 -3.86 -0.24 0.32
CA TRP A 91 -3.34 1.10 0.18
C TRP A 91 -1.88 1.08 -0.20
N PHE A 92 -1.47 2.14 -0.86
CA PHE A 92 -0.08 2.44 -1.17
C PHE A 92 0.07 3.95 -1.16
N PHE A 93 0.78 4.46 -0.18
CA PHE A 93 0.92 5.89 0.02
C PHE A 93 2.29 6.25 0.56
N VAL A 94 2.83 7.35 0.05
CA VAL A 94 4.04 8.00 0.57
C VAL A 94 3.68 9.45 0.81
N TYR A 95 3.99 9.98 1.98
CA TYR A 95 3.77 11.38 2.27
C TYR A 95 4.46 12.29 1.26
N LYS A 96 3.82 13.39 0.92
CA LYS A 96 4.24 14.31 -0.14
C LYS A 96 5.70 14.76 -0.04
N GLU A 97 6.17 15.05 1.16
CA GLU A 97 7.56 15.47 1.43
C GLU A 97 8.60 14.39 1.13
N HIS A 98 8.18 13.14 0.96
CA HIS A 98 9.07 12.01 0.70
C HIS A 98 8.94 11.42 -0.71
N ARG A 99 8.09 12.00 -1.58
CA ARG A 99 7.78 11.40 -2.90
C ARG A 99 8.89 11.47 -3.93
N ARG A 100 9.84 12.38 -3.78
CA ARG A 100 11.00 12.48 -4.70
C ARG A 100 12.16 11.56 -4.33
N SER A 101 11.94 10.71 -3.34
CA SER A 101 12.88 9.69 -2.91
C SER A 101 12.57 8.35 -3.57
N ASN A 102 13.33 7.31 -3.22
CA ASN A 102 13.10 5.95 -3.68
C ASN A 102 12.19 5.13 -2.75
N ILE A 103 11.48 5.77 -1.82
CA ILE A 103 10.64 5.10 -0.81
C ILE A 103 9.53 4.29 -1.47
N ALA A 104 8.83 4.86 -2.43
CA ALA A 104 7.76 4.17 -3.15
C ALA A 104 8.24 2.87 -3.80
N ALA A 105 9.35 2.92 -4.52
CA ALA A 105 9.94 1.75 -5.16
C ALA A 105 10.38 0.68 -4.13
N LYS A 106 10.96 1.11 -3.02
CA LYS A 106 11.37 0.18 -1.94
C LYS A 106 10.18 -0.51 -1.28
N LEU A 107 9.10 0.22 -1.05
CA LEU A 107 7.87 -0.35 -0.49
C LEU A 107 7.28 -1.42 -1.42
N ILE A 108 7.13 -1.11 -2.70
CA ILE A 108 6.60 -2.08 -3.68
C ILE A 108 7.53 -3.29 -3.81
N LYS A 109 8.82 -3.10 -3.90
CA LYS A 109 9.77 -4.22 -3.98
C LYS A 109 9.70 -5.13 -2.76
N SER A 110 9.54 -4.56 -1.56
CA SER A 110 9.34 -5.33 -0.34
C SER A 110 8.02 -6.11 -0.38
N PHE A 111 6.97 -5.49 -0.84
CA PHE A 111 5.66 -6.12 -1.02
C PHE A 111 5.71 -7.29 -2.01
N MET A 112 6.36 -7.08 -3.15
CA MET A 112 6.55 -8.13 -4.17
C MET A 112 7.35 -9.31 -3.62
N ARG A 113 8.37 -9.04 -2.81
CA ARG A 113 9.19 -10.09 -2.18
C ARG A 113 8.38 -10.90 -1.18
N VAL A 114 7.59 -10.25 -0.32
CA VAL A 114 6.71 -10.95 0.63
C VAL A 114 5.69 -11.83 -0.11
N ALA A 115 5.08 -11.31 -1.16
CA ALA A 115 4.15 -12.07 -2.00
C ALA A 115 4.82 -13.30 -2.62
N LYS A 116 6.02 -13.13 -3.18
CA LYS A 116 6.77 -14.22 -3.81
C LYS A 116 7.14 -15.31 -2.80
N GLU A 117 7.60 -14.93 -1.61
CA GLU A 117 7.93 -15.88 -0.55
C GLU A 117 6.71 -16.68 -0.09
N ALA A 118 5.53 -16.05 -0.10
CA ALA A 118 4.26 -16.72 0.21
C ALA A 118 3.60 -17.41 -0.99
N GLN A 119 4.26 -17.39 -2.15
CA GLN A 119 3.77 -17.98 -3.41
C GLN A 119 2.48 -17.35 -3.94
N PHE A 120 2.30 -16.06 -3.70
CA PHE A 120 1.21 -15.25 -4.27
C PHE A 120 1.70 -14.43 -5.46
N LYS A 121 0.85 -14.30 -6.47
CA LYS A 121 0.98 -13.22 -7.44
C LYS A 121 0.45 -11.93 -6.81
N ILE A 122 0.81 -10.78 -7.35
CA ILE A 122 0.32 -9.49 -6.87
C ILE A 122 -0.66 -8.86 -7.85
N LYS A 123 -1.62 -8.11 -7.30
CA LYS A 123 -2.47 -7.18 -8.05
C LYS A 123 -2.38 -5.81 -7.37
N LEU A 124 -1.93 -4.82 -8.12
CA LEU A 124 -1.80 -3.45 -7.64
C LEU A 124 -2.64 -2.53 -8.49
N GLY A 125 -3.27 -1.55 -7.87
CA GLY A 125 -4.07 -0.54 -8.54
C GLY A 125 -3.67 0.87 -8.12
N HIS A 126 -4.02 1.85 -8.94
CA HIS A 126 -3.95 3.24 -8.57
C HIS A 126 -5.23 3.91 -9.06
N VAL A 127 -6.09 4.23 -8.15
CA VAL A 127 -7.36 4.91 -8.40
C VAL A 127 -7.48 6.13 -7.47
N TYR A 128 -8.38 7.01 -7.78
CA TYR A 128 -8.66 8.19 -6.96
C TYR A 128 -7.52 9.20 -6.83
N SER A 129 -6.47 9.08 -7.66
CA SER A 129 -5.38 10.06 -7.67
C SER A 129 -5.01 10.45 -9.10
N GLY A 130 -4.51 11.65 -9.28
CA GLY A 130 -4.10 12.16 -10.60
C GLY A 130 -2.85 11.48 -11.15
N ASP A 131 -2.48 11.89 -12.37
CA ASP A 131 -1.23 11.47 -13.05
C ASP A 131 -1.13 9.95 -13.32
N GLY A 132 -2.20 9.40 -13.91
CA GLY A 132 -2.30 7.97 -14.23
C GLY A 132 -1.18 7.47 -15.13
N GLU A 133 -0.78 8.22 -16.15
CA GLU A 133 0.30 7.82 -17.06
C GLU A 133 1.64 7.66 -16.36
N ARG A 134 1.98 8.56 -15.45
CA ARG A 134 3.22 8.50 -14.67
C ARG A 134 3.24 7.28 -13.76
N LYS A 135 2.10 6.96 -13.15
CA LYS A 135 1.93 5.78 -12.30
C LYS A 135 2.00 4.50 -13.11
N ASP A 136 1.38 4.46 -14.27
CA ASP A 136 1.47 3.32 -15.19
C ASP A 136 2.93 3.04 -15.55
N LYS A 137 3.69 4.06 -15.93
CA LYS A 137 5.12 3.93 -16.22
C LYS A 137 5.92 3.44 -15.02
N PHE A 138 5.59 3.90 -13.83
CA PHE A 138 6.24 3.47 -12.60
C PHE A 138 6.04 1.97 -12.36
N TYR A 139 4.81 1.46 -12.50
CA TYR A 139 4.52 0.04 -12.36
C TYR A 139 5.17 -0.80 -13.46
N GLU A 140 5.14 -0.33 -14.69
CA GLU A 140 5.78 -1.01 -15.83
C GLU A 140 7.29 -1.17 -15.65
N ARG A 141 7.98 -0.15 -15.11
CA ARG A 141 9.40 -0.22 -14.78
C ARG A 141 9.73 -1.28 -13.71
N LEU A 142 8.74 -1.62 -12.89
CA LEU A 142 8.88 -2.69 -11.89
C LEU A 142 8.54 -4.08 -12.44
N GLY A 143 8.24 -4.18 -13.73
CA GLY A 143 7.93 -5.43 -14.39
C GLY A 143 6.46 -5.82 -14.34
N LEU A 144 5.57 -4.90 -13.99
CA LEU A 144 4.13 -5.13 -13.94
C LEU A 144 3.47 -4.71 -15.25
N SER A 145 2.37 -5.37 -15.61
CA SER A 145 1.58 -5.07 -16.79
C SER A 145 0.20 -4.58 -16.39
N LYS A 146 -0.28 -3.55 -17.09
CA LYS A 146 -1.64 -3.05 -16.90
C LYS A 146 -2.64 -4.04 -17.46
N VAL A 147 -3.63 -4.45 -16.66
CA VAL A 147 -4.62 -5.45 -17.03
C VAL A 147 -6.04 -4.90 -17.12
N GLY A 148 -6.26 -3.65 -16.79
CA GLY A 148 -7.59 -3.06 -16.86
C GLY A 148 -7.66 -1.64 -16.34
N SER A 149 -8.88 -1.12 -16.29
CA SER A 149 -9.18 0.20 -15.75
C SER A 149 -10.50 0.15 -14.97
N LEU A 150 -10.68 1.08 -14.06
CA LEU A 150 -11.88 1.22 -13.24
C LEU A 150 -12.66 2.46 -13.69
N TYR A 151 -13.97 2.32 -13.82
CA TYR A 151 -14.87 3.41 -14.21
C TYR A 151 -15.94 3.59 -13.14
N THR A 152 -16.33 4.82 -12.90
CA THR A 152 -17.43 5.16 -12.01
C THR A 152 -18.35 6.18 -12.68
N GLU A 153 -19.53 6.37 -12.13
CA GLU A 153 -20.42 7.42 -12.59
C GLU A 153 -19.79 8.80 -12.37
N ALA A 154 -19.98 9.66 -13.35
CA ALA A 154 -19.46 11.01 -13.32
C ALA A 154 -20.22 11.91 -12.31
#